data_8bf5d33969aab3c0d58fd46984ead6e2
#
_entry.id   8bf5d33969aab3c0d58fd46984ead6e2
#
_cell.length_a   1.000
_cell.length_b   1.000
_cell.length_c   1.000
_cell.angle_alpha   90.00
_cell.angle_beta   90.00
_cell.angle_gamma   90.00
#
_symmetry.space_group_name_H-M   'P 1'
#
loop_
_entity.id
_entity.type
_entity.pdbx_description
1 polymer ?
#
loop_
_entity_poly.entity_id
_entity_poly.type
_entity_poly.pdbx_seq_one_letter_code
_entity_poly.pdbx_strand_id
1 'polypeptide(L)'
;MFLSIFFWYCALVIVSCGLLAISLRNPVHSVLSVLVLFFHLAGLYLILQAEFLAAVQIIVYAGAILVLYLFVLFFINRKEVCHLKKLSVCLIRIKY
;
A
#
# COMPACT_ATOMS: atom_id res chain seq x y z
N MET A 1 14.88 12.18 23.12
CA MET A 1 13.49 11.94 23.53
C MET A 1 12.50 12.08 22.37
N PHE A 2 12.50 13.22 21.68
CA PHE A 2 11.61 13.44 20.54
C PHE A 2 11.82 12.43 19.41
N LEU A 3 13.06 12.15 19.09
CA LEU A 3 13.44 11.19 18.05
C LEU A 3 12.96 9.77 18.37
N SER A 4 13.06 9.36 19.64
CA SER A 4 12.64 8.02 20.05
C SER A 4 11.13 7.86 19.96
N ILE A 5 10.36 8.88 20.35
CA ILE A 5 8.89 8.86 20.27
C ILE A 5 8.45 8.80 18.82
N PHE A 6 9.08 9.61 17.96
CA PHE A 6 8.79 9.62 16.52
C PHE A 6 9.14 8.28 15.88
N PHE A 7 10.25 7.67 16.28
CA PHE A 7 10.64 6.35 15.78
C PHE A 7 9.59 5.29 16.12
N TRP A 8 9.13 5.25 17.37
CA TRP A 8 8.09 4.30 17.80
C TRP A 8 6.77 4.53 17.10
N TYR A 9 6.42 5.80 16.90
CA TYR A 9 5.22 6.17 16.13
C TYR A 9 5.30 5.64 14.69
N CYS A 10 6.42 5.90 14.00
CA CYS A 10 6.61 5.42 12.63
C CYS A 10 6.60 3.90 12.57
N ALA A 11 7.23 3.24 13.53
CA ALA A 11 7.25 1.77 13.59
C ALA A 11 5.84 1.20 13.71
N LEU A 12 5.02 1.76 14.59
CA LEU A 12 3.63 1.34 14.76
C LEU A 12 2.80 1.54 13.48
N VAL A 13 2.96 2.69 12.85
CA VAL A 13 2.22 2.99 11.60
C VAL A 13 2.65 2.04 10.48
N ILE A 14 3.95 1.78 10.33
CA ILE A 14 4.49 0.88 9.30
C ILE A 14 3.93 -0.53 9.49
N VAL A 15 3.97 -1.05 10.72
CA VAL A 15 3.45 -2.39 11.01
C VAL A 15 1.94 -2.46 10.78
N SER A 16 1.21 -1.45 11.24
CA SER A 16 -0.25 -1.39 11.06
C SER A 16 -0.65 -1.33 9.59
N CYS A 17 0.03 -0.48 8.81
CA CYS A 17 -0.23 -0.36 7.38
C CYS A 17 0.15 -1.64 6.63
N GLY A 18 1.22 -2.32 7.04
CA GLY A 18 1.61 -3.59 6.47
C GLY A 18 0.55 -4.67 6.70
N LEU A 19 0.04 -4.76 7.92
CA LEU A 19 -1.03 -5.69 8.25
C LEU A 19 -2.31 -5.37 7.49
N LEU A 20 -2.67 -4.08 7.39
CA LEU A 20 -3.83 -3.65 6.63
C LEU A 20 -3.68 -3.99 5.14
N ALA A 21 -2.49 -3.84 4.59
CA ALA A 21 -2.23 -4.14 3.18
C ALA A 21 -2.51 -5.60 2.86
N ILE A 22 -2.20 -6.52 3.79
CA ILE A 22 -2.46 -7.94 3.62
C ILE A 22 -3.92 -8.28 3.88
N SER A 23 -4.55 -7.59 4.84
CA SER A 23 -5.92 -7.89 5.29
C SER A 23 -7.01 -7.35 4.39
N LEU A 24 -6.74 -6.28 3.66
CA LEU A 24 -7.75 -5.62 2.82
C LEU A 24 -8.06 -6.45 1.58
N ARG A 25 -9.35 -6.59 1.30
CA ARG A 25 -9.84 -7.31 0.13
C ARG A 25 -9.68 -6.53 -1.18
N ASN A 26 -9.81 -5.20 -1.11
CA ASN A 26 -9.67 -4.36 -2.29
C ASN A 26 -8.20 -4.09 -2.59
N PRO A 27 -7.70 -4.49 -3.77
CA PRO A 27 -6.29 -4.29 -4.12
C PRO A 27 -5.89 -2.81 -4.17
N VAL A 28 -6.81 -1.92 -4.52
CA VAL A 28 -6.55 -0.47 -4.58
C VAL A 28 -6.30 0.08 -3.17
N HIS A 29 -7.13 -0.32 -2.20
CA HIS A 29 -6.95 0.10 -0.80
C HIS A 29 -5.69 -0.49 -0.18
N SER A 30 -5.35 -1.72 -0.54
CA SER A 30 -4.08 -2.35 -0.14
C SER A 30 -2.87 -1.54 -0.60
N VAL A 31 -2.87 -1.12 -1.86
CA VAL A 31 -1.78 -0.33 -2.43
C VAL A 31 -1.69 1.05 -1.77
N LEU A 32 -2.82 1.65 -1.45
CA LEU A 32 -2.84 2.94 -0.73
C LEU A 32 -2.25 2.79 0.68
N SER A 33 -2.51 1.69 1.36
CA SER A 33 -1.89 1.38 2.66
C SER A 33 -0.38 1.24 2.54
N VAL A 34 0.09 0.57 1.48
CA VAL A 34 1.53 0.43 1.19
C VAL A 34 2.14 1.80 0.88
N LEU A 35 1.41 2.70 0.22
CA LEU A 35 1.87 4.05 -0.03
C LEU A 35 2.16 4.80 1.28
N VAL A 36 1.22 4.76 2.22
CA VAL A 36 1.38 5.38 3.53
C VAL A 36 2.58 4.77 4.27
N LEU A 37 2.72 3.45 4.20
CA LEU A 37 3.85 2.71 4.78
C LEU A 37 5.18 3.24 4.24
N PHE A 38 5.30 3.40 2.93
CA PHE A 38 6.54 3.87 2.31
C PHE A 38 6.85 5.33 2.65
N PHE A 39 5.84 6.17 2.83
CA PHE A 39 6.06 7.55 3.30
C PHE A 39 6.65 7.57 4.70
N HIS A 40 6.14 6.74 5.60
CA HIS A 40 6.67 6.66 6.96
C HIS A 40 8.07 6.03 6.98
N LEU A 41 8.32 5.08 6.09
CA LEU A 41 9.65 4.49 5.94
C LEU A 41 10.67 5.54 5.47
N ALA A 42 10.28 6.41 4.54
CA ALA A 42 11.13 7.51 4.10
C ALA A 42 11.40 8.50 5.24
N GLY A 43 10.41 8.74 6.08
CA GLY A 43 10.57 9.54 7.30
C GLY A 43 11.61 8.95 8.26
N LEU A 44 11.63 7.63 8.41
CA LEU A 44 12.66 6.93 9.19
C LEU A 44 14.04 7.11 8.60
N TYR A 45 14.17 7.06 7.28
CA TYR A 45 15.45 7.29 6.61
C TYR A 45 15.95 8.71 6.86
N LEU A 46 15.08 9.70 6.94
CA LEU A 46 15.44 11.08 7.25
C LEU A 46 16.01 11.20 8.67
N ILE A 47 15.43 10.50 9.63
CA ILE A 47 15.92 10.47 11.01
C ILE A 47 17.31 9.84 11.08
N LEU A 48 17.55 8.80 10.29
CA LEU A 48 18.84 8.12 10.18
C LEU A 48 19.87 8.92 9.37
N GLN A 49 19.52 10.12 8.94
CA GLN A 49 20.35 11.02 8.14
C GLN A 49 20.72 10.46 6.77
N ALA A 50 19.94 9.50 6.28
CA ALA A 50 20.07 8.98 4.93
C ALA A 50 19.15 9.75 3.98
N GLU A 51 19.47 11.02 3.76
CA GLU A 51 18.63 11.93 2.97
C GLU A 51 18.49 11.50 1.53
N PHE A 52 19.57 11.03 0.93
CA PHE A 52 19.57 10.54 -0.45
C PHE A 52 18.68 9.29 -0.58
N LEU A 53 18.80 8.37 0.36
CA LEU A 53 18.00 7.14 0.37
C LEU A 53 16.52 7.47 0.58
N ALA A 54 16.19 8.44 1.42
CA ALA A 54 14.82 8.89 1.62
C ALA A 54 14.24 9.49 0.33
N ALA A 55 15.01 10.29 -0.37
CA ALA A 55 14.59 10.88 -1.66
C ALA A 55 14.35 9.79 -2.71
N VAL A 56 15.24 8.82 -2.83
CA VAL A 56 15.09 7.69 -3.77
C VAL A 56 13.88 6.86 -3.39
N GLN A 57 13.65 6.62 -2.10
CA GLN A 57 12.49 5.88 -1.61
C GLN A 57 11.18 6.52 -2.04
N ILE A 58 11.05 7.83 -1.90
CA ILE A 58 9.84 8.55 -2.29
C ILE A 58 9.67 8.58 -3.81
N ILE A 59 10.74 8.92 -4.52
CA ILE A 59 10.66 9.11 -5.98
C ILE A 59 10.41 7.78 -6.69
N VAL A 60 11.16 6.74 -6.35
CA VAL A 60 11.10 5.47 -7.06
C VAL A 60 9.95 4.60 -6.54
N TYR A 61 9.90 4.35 -5.24
CA TYR A 61 8.91 3.41 -4.69
C TYR A 61 7.52 4.02 -4.61
N ALA A 62 7.39 5.16 -3.97
CA ALA A 62 6.08 5.80 -3.81
C ALA A 62 5.62 6.47 -5.11
N GLY A 63 6.55 6.97 -5.91
CA GLY A 63 6.23 7.66 -7.15
C GLY A 63 6.07 6.72 -8.35
N ALA A 64 7.15 6.07 -8.76
CA ALA A 64 7.18 5.33 -10.02
C ALA A 64 6.57 3.93 -9.89
N ILE A 65 7.08 3.11 -8.98
CA ILE A 65 6.67 1.70 -8.88
C ILE A 65 5.23 1.58 -8.41
N LEU A 66 4.88 2.31 -7.36
CA LEU A 66 3.55 2.20 -6.77
C LEU A 66 2.47 2.76 -7.69
N VAL A 67 2.74 3.90 -8.33
CA VAL A 67 1.80 4.50 -9.29
C VAL A 67 1.61 3.60 -10.49
N LEU A 68 2.69 3.02 -11.03
CA LEU A 68 2.61 2.08 -12.13
C LEU A 68 1.82 0.83 -11.73
N TYR A 69 2.09 0.28 -10.56
CA TYR A 69 1.40 -0.89 -10.03
C TYR A 69 -0.09 -0.59 -9.84
N LEU A 70 -0.41 0.57 -9.29
CA LEU A 70 -1.78 1.01 -9.09
C LEU A 70 -2.52 1.18 -10.43
N PHE A 71 -1.82 1.72 -11.43
CA PHE A 71 -2.36 1.87 -12.79
C PHE A 71 -2.66 0.50 -13.41
N VAL A 72 -1.72 -0.45 -13.28
CA VAL A 72 -1.90 -1.82 -13.78
C VAL A 72 -3.08 -2.49 -13.07
N LEU A 73 -3.16 -2.36 -11.75
CA LEU A 73 -4.27 -2.91 -10.97
C LEU A 73 -5.60 -2.31 -11.38
N PHE A 74 -5.63 -1.00 -11.60
CA PHE A 74 -6.84 -0.31 -12.04
C PHE A 74 -7.30 -0.82 -13.40
N PHE A 75 -6.35 -1.09 -14.29
CA PHE A 75 -6.63 -1.61 -15.62
C PHE A 75 -7.13 -3.06 -15.57
N ILE A 76 -6.48 -3.91 -14.77
CA ILE A 76 -6.87 -5.32 -14.60
C ILE A 76 -8.20 -5.41 -13.84
N ASN A 77 -8.39 -4.59 -12.81
CA ASN A 77 -9.58 -4.60 -11.96
C ASN A 77 -10.85 -4.25 -12.77
N ARG A 78 -10.73 -3.39 -13.77
CA ARG A 78 -11.86 -3.07 -14.66
C ARG A 78 -12.29 -4.27 -15.49
N LYS A 79 -11.36 -5.12 -15.93
CA LYS A 79 -11.66 -6.33 -16.70
C LYS A 79 -12.09 -7.49 -15.81
N GLU A 80 -11.43 -7.69 -14.68
CA GLU A 80 -11.70 -8.80 -13.76
C GLU A 80 -12.92 -8.57 -12.87
N VAL A 81 -13.20 -7.31 -12.47
CA VAL A 81 -14.39 -7.01 -11.65
C VAL A 81 -15.67 -7.33 -12.43
N CYS A 82 -15.71 -7.12 -13.74
CA CYS A 82 -16.84 -7.55 -14.57
C CYS A 82 -16.95 -9.08 -14.63
N HIS A 83 -15.83 -9.79 -14.72
CA HIS A 83 -15.80 -11.25 -14.73
C HIS A 83 -16.08 -11.85 -13.36
N LEU A 84 -15.44 -11.32 -12.31
CA LEU A 84 -15.61 -11.78 -10.93
C LEU A 84 -16.98 -11.44 -10.38
N LYS A 85 -17.57 -10.32 -10.77
CA LYS A 85 -18.95 -9.99 -10.41
C LYS A 85 -19.94 -10.99 -11.00
N LYS A 86 -19.73 -11.38 -12.27
CA LYS A 86 -20.55 -12.41 -12.90
C LYS A 86 -20.37 -13.77 -12.23
N LEU A 87 -19.13 -14.16 -11.92
CA LEU A 87 -18.81 -15.40 -11.23
C LEU A 87 -19.31 -15.38 -9.79
N SER A 88 -19.16 -14.27 -9.08
CA SER A 88 -19.63 -14.12 -7.70
C SER A 88 -21.15 -14.18 -7.63
N VAL A 89 -21.85 -13.54 -8.56
CA VAL A 89 -23.31 -13.60 -8.65
C VAL A 89 -23.78 -15.02 -9.00
N CYS A 90 -23.06 -15.71 -9.89
CA CYS A 90 -23.35 -17.12 -10.22
C CYS A 90 -23.12 -18.03 -9.02
N LEU A 91 -22.02 -17.84 -8.27
CA LEU A 91 -21.71 -18.62 -7.09
C LEU A 91 -22.70 -18.39 -5.96
N ILE A 92 -23.14 -17.15 -5.77
CA ILE A 92 -24.18 -16.81 -4.79
C ILE A 92 -25.52 -17.45 -5.19
N ARG A 93 -25.83 -17.48 -6.49
CA ARG A 93 -27.06 -18.12 -7.00
C ARG A 93 -27.04 -19.63 -6.81
N ILE A 94 -25.87 -20.25 -6.94
CA ILE A 94 -25.72 -21.70 -6.75
C ILE A 94 -25.80 -22.06 -5.26
N LYS A 95 -25.36 -21.16 -4.37
CA LYS A 95 -25.36 -21.38 -2.92
C LYS A 95 -26.74 -21.13 -2.28
N TYR A 96 -27.59 -20.38 -2.94
CA TYR A 96 -28.96 -20.12 -2.52
C TYR A 96 -29.95 -20.73 -3.50
#